data_e7cf2ebf964b9b9625e5f3e83e078358
#
_entry.id   e7cf2ebf964b9b9625e5f3e83e078358
#
_cell.length_a   1.000
_cell.length_b   1.000
_cell.length_c   1.000
_cell.angle_alpha   90.00
_cell.angle_beta   90.00
_cell.angle_gamma   90.00
#
_symmetry.space_group_name_H-M   'P 1'
#
loop_
_entity.id
_entity.type
_entity.pdbx_description
1 polymer ?
#
loop_
_entity_poly.entity_id
_entity_poly.type
_entity_poly.pdbx_seq_one_letter_code
_entity_poly.pdbx_strand_id
1 'polypeptide(L)'
;MQNQESSIVFDRERASSYDKRFAKLAPMRDALHLLIRFVLSELPTDARILCVGAGTGLELIYLAQAFPQWQFTAVEPAAPMLDICRQRAEECGIASRCTFHQGYLDSLPASHSFDAATCLLVSHFFMQQDRRRNFFSQIASRLCPNGYLVTADIVSDMSTSAYQSLSEVWLRMLRYSEMPAEEAEKFRASYGRDVAVLPPLEVESIIASSGFDTPVLFLQTLLVHAWYARRTPPSLEV
;
A
#
# COMPACT_ATOMS: atom_id res chain seq x y z
N MET A 1 -25.14 4.23 -3.79
CA MET A 1 -24.40 5.19 -4.61
C MET A 1 -23.19 4.46 -5.12
N GLN A 2 -23.13 4.18 -6.43
CA GLN A 2 -22.04 3.39 -7.03
C GLN A 2 -20.71 4.14 -6.87
N ASN A 3 -19.74 3.45 -6.25
CA ASN A 3 -18.37 3.91 -6.15
C ASN A 3 -17.78 4.04 -7.56
N GLN A 4 -17.46 5.26 -7.98
CA GLN A 4 -16.48 5.49 -9.05
C GLN A 4 -15.09 5.29 -8.42
N GLU A 5 -14.70 4.04 -8.29
CA GLU A 5 -13.36 3.63 -7.97
C GLU A 5 -12.53 3.60 -9.24
N SER A 6 -11.21 3.71 -9.09
CA SER A 6 -10.21 3.78 -10.17
C SER A 6 -10.59 2.90 -11.36
N SER A 7 -10.49 3.44 -12.57
CA SER A 7 -10.72 2.73 -13.84
C SER A 7 -9.67 1.63 -14.10
N ILE A 8 -8.71 1.44 -13.19
CA ILE A 8 -7.63 0.45 -13.31
C ILE A 8 -8.18 -0.91 -12.88
N VAL A 9 -8.45 -1.76 -13.88
CA VAL A 9 -8.89 -3.14 -13.67
C VAL A 9 -7.68 -4.08 -13.71
N PHE A 10 -7.52 -4.90 -12.69
CA PHE A 10 -6.53 -5.97 -12.63
C PHE A 10 -7.19 -7.28 -13.05
N ASP A 11 -7.27 -7.51 -14.37
CA ASP A 11 -7.72 -8.78 -14.92
C ASP A 11 -6.65 -9.88 -14.76
N ARG A 12 -6.97 -11.11 -15.20
CA ARG A 12 -6.10 -12.28 -15.02
C ARG A 12 -4.76 -12.13 -15.78
N GLU A 13 -4.78 -11.56 -16.99
CA GLU A 13 -3.58 -11.35 -17.79
C GLU A 13 -2.66 -10.32 -17.15
N ARG A 14 -3.22 -9.19 -16.74
CA ARG A 14 -2.48 -8.13 -16.06
C ARG A 14 -1.93 -8.59 -14.71
N ALA A 15 -2.70 -9.34 -13.92
CA ALA A 15 -2.24 -9.91 -12.66
C ALA A 15 -1.07 -10.88 -12.86
N SER A 16 -1.16 -11.80 -13.83
CA SER A 16 -0.11 -12.80 -14.11
C SER A 16 1.20 -12.18 -14.61
N SER A 17 1.13 -11.04 -15.30
CA SER A 17 2.31 -10.32 -15.82
C SER A 17 2.84 -9.24 -14.88
N TYR A 18 2.07 -8.88 -13.83
CA TYR A 18 2.35 -7.73 -12.96
C TYR A 18 3.76 -7.78 -12.37
N ASP A 19 4.11 -8.86 -11.69
CA ASP A 19 5.40 -8.96 -11.03
C ASP A 19 6.57 -9.10 -12.00
N LYS A 20 6.36 -9.77 -13.16
CA LYS A 20 7.37 -9.84 -14.21
C LYS A 20 7.68 -8.46 -14.78
N ARG A 21 6.65 -7.64 -14.97
CA ARG A 21 6.77 -6.27 -15.47
C ARG A 21 7.63 -5.39 -14.56
N PHE A 22 7.51 -5.58 -13.24
CA PHE A 22 8.27 -4.80 -12.26
C PHE A 22 9.47 -5.56 -11.67
N ALA A 23 9.82 -6.73 -12.21
CA ALA A 23 10.90 -7.58 -11.68
C ALA A 23 12.25 -6.84 -11.64
N LYS A 24 12.57 -6.04 -12.67
CA LYS A 24 13.81 -5.25 -12.70
C LYS A 24 13.84 -4.11 -11.69
N LEU A 25 12.69 -3.72 -11.14
CA LEU A 25 12.56 -2.71 -10.09
C LEU A 25 12.54 -3.35 -8.68
N ALA A 26 12.78 -4.65 -8.58
CA ALA A 26 12.87 -5.37 -7.32
C ALA A 26 13.76 -4.68 -6.27
N PRO A 27 14.93 -4.07 -6.59
CA PRO A 27 15.75 -3.40 -5.59
C PRO A 27 15.01 -2.29 -4.83
N MET A 28 14.12 -1.54 -5.49
CA MET A 28 13.32 -0.48 -4.83
C MET A 28 12.27 -1.09 -3.90
N ARG A 29 11.55 -2.10 -4.38
CA ARG A 29 10.57 -2.85 -3.59
C ARG A 29 11.22 -3.54 -2.40
N ASP A 30 12.34 -4.20 -2.62
CA ASP A 30 13.05 -4.97 -1.59
C ASP A 30 13.62 -4.06 -0.50
N ALA A 31 14.10 -2.85 -0.87
CA ALA A 31 14.48 -1.81 0.09
C ALA A 31 13.28 -1.37 0.95
N LEU A 32 12.11 -1.14 0.33
CA LEU A 32 10.89 -0.80 1.06
C LEU A 32 10.50 -1.92 2.03
N HIS A 33 10.44 -3.18 1.58
CA HIS A 33 10.09 -4.32 2.42
C HIS A 33 11.08 -4.50 3.59
N LEU A 34 12.38 -4.33 3.32
CA LEU A 34 13.40 -4.40 4.37
C LEU A 34 13.17 -3.34 5.46
N LEU A 35 12.89 -2.10 5.07
CA LEU A 35 12.64 -1.01 6.01
C LEU A 35 11.32 -1.20 6.77
N ILE A 36 10.26 -1.67 6.12
CA ILE A 36 9.00 -2.04 6.78
C ILE A 36 9.25 -3.08 7.89
N ARG A 37 10.07 -4.10 7.61
CA ARG A 37 10.45 -5.10 8.61
C ARG A 37 11.05 -4.46 9.87
N PHE A 38 11.91 -3.44 9.73
CA PHE A 38 12.50 -2.76 10.89
C PHE A 38 11.50 -1.83 11.58
N VAL A 39 10.65 -1.13 10.85
CA VAL A 39 9.58 -0.29 11.43
C VAL A 39 8.66 -1.14 12.32
N LEU A 40 8.38 -2.38 11.92
CA LEU A 40 7.45 -3.25 12.61
C LEU A 40 8.13 -4.26 13.56
N SER A 41 9.46 -4.23 13.71
CA SER A 41 10.23 -5.25 14.46
C SER A 41 9.91 -5.33 15.95
N GLU A 42 9.38 -4.25 16.53
CA GLU A 42 9.02 -4.16 17.96
C GLU A 42 7.58 -4.63 18.26
N LEU A 43 6.85 -5.10 17.26
CA LEU A 43 5.52 -5.67 17.46
C LEU A 43 5.58 -7.00 18.23
N PRO A 44 4.48 -7.42 18.90
CA PRO A 44 4.38 -8.71 19.56
C PRO A 44 4.78 -9.86 18.63
N THR A 45 5.30 -10.93 19.22
CA THR A 45 5.75 -12.12 18.47
C THR A 45 4.62 -12.81 17.71
N ASP A 46 3.37 -12.64 18.13
CA ASP A 46 2.13 -13.17 17.55
C ASP A 46 1.27 -12.08 16.90
N ALA A 47 1.88 -10.97 16.46
CA ALA A 47 1.19 -9.81 15.92
C ALA A 47 0.28 -10.16 14.74
N ARG A 48 -0.82 -9.42 14.63
CA ARG A 48 -1.80 -9.51 13.55
C ARG A 48 -1.65 -8.33 12.60
N ILE A 49 -1.40 -8.63 11.34
CA ILE A 49 -1.11 -7.66 10.31
C ILE A 49 -2.25 -7.61 9.29
N LEU A 50 -2.76 -6.41 9.02
CA LEU A 50 -3.74 -6.13 7.97
C LEU A 50 -3.02 -5.62 6.72
N CYS A 51 -3.01 -6.40 5.64
CA CYS A 51 -2.46 -6.00 4.35
C CYS A 51 -3.60 -5.47 3.46
N VAL A 52 -3.71 -4.14 3.32
CA VAL A 52 -4.76 -3.47 2.54
C VAL A 52 -4.28 -3.24 1.12
N GLY A 53 -4.98 -3.82 0.13
CA GLY A 53 -4.52 -3.88 -1.25
C GLY A 53 -3.32 -4.82 -1.39
N ALA A 54 -3.46 -6.04 -0.86
CA ALA A 54 -2.37 -7.01 -0.77
C ALA A 54 -1.78 -7.40 -2.14
N GLY A 55 -2.51 -7.15 -3.23
CA GLY A 55 -2.07 -7.48 -4.58
C GLY A 55 -1.68 -8.96 -4.71
N THR A 56 -0.51 -9.21 -5.26
CA THR A 56 0.06 -10.56 -5.41
C THR A 56 0.75 -11.10 -4.14
N GLY A 57 0.72 -10.34 -3.01
CA GLY A 57 1.18 -10.77 -1.70
C GLY A 57 2.68 -10.70 -1.44
N LEU A 58 3.49 -10.01 -2.26
CA LEU A 58 4.95 -9.99 -2.12
C LEU A 58 5.41 -9.48 -0.75
N GLU A 59 4.82 -8.39 -0.27
CA GLU A 59 5.11 -7.81 1.05
C GLU A 59 4.67 -8.76 2.18
N LEU A 60 3.46 -9.32 2.08
CA LEU A 60 2.92 -10.27 3.05
C LEU A 60 3.84 -11.49 3.20
N ILE A 61 4.25 -12.10 2.08
CA ILE A 61 5.17 -13.24 2.07
C ILE A 61 6.50 -12.88 2.73
N TYR A 62 7.06 -11.72 2.38
CA TYR A 62 8.33 -11.25 2.96
C TYR A 62 8.24 -11.11 4.48
N LEU A 63 7.19 -10.46 4.99
CA LEU A 63 6.98 -10.29 6.43
C LEU A 63 6.68 -11.63 7.13
N ALA A 64 5.89 -12.51 6.51
CA ALA A 64 5.57 -13.81 7.07
C ALA A 64 6.77 -14.75 7.18
N GLN A 65 7.75 -14.63 6.29
CA GLN A 65 9.04 -15.34 6.38
C GLN A 65 9.94 -14.74 7.47
N ALA A 66 9.90 -13.41 7.64
CA ALA A 66 10.71 -12.72 8.65
C ALA A 66 10.18 -12.92 10.08
N PHE A 67 8.86 -13.09 10.24
CA PHE A 67 8.16 -13.20 11.51
C PHE A 67 7.26 -14.46 11.53
N PRO A 68 7.78 -15.61 11.95
CA PRO A 68 7.12 -16.91 11.77
C PRO A 68 5.81 -17.10 12.55
N GLN A 69 5.53 -16.28 13.56
CA GLN A 69 4.31 -16.41 14.38
C GLN A 69 3.24 -15.36 14.06
N TRP A 70 3.54 -14.38 13.19
CA TRP A 70 2.57 -13.37 12.80
C TRP A 70 1.41 -13.95 11.98
N GLN A 71 0.23 -13.37 12.18
CA GLN A 71 -0.99 -13.67 11.46
C GLN A 71 -1.28 -12.55 10.46
N PHE A 72 -1.77 -12.89 9.29
CA PHE A 72 -2.01 -11.93 8.22
C PHE A 72 -3.47 -11.96 7.75
N THR A 73 -4.02 -10.78 7.48
CA THR A 73 -5.28 -10.63 6.76
C THR A 73 -5.02 -9.83 5.49
N ALA A 74 -5.10 -10.50 4.35
CA ALA A 74 -4.96 -9.89 3.03
C ALA A 74 -6.32 -9.43 2.52
N VAL A 75 -6.47 -8.14 2.25
CA VAL A 75 -7.66 -7.53 1.65
C VAL A 75 -7.31 -7.08 0.25
N GLU A 76 -7.99 -7.60 -0.77
CA GLU A 76 -7.72 -7.28 -2.17
C GLU A 76 -9.02 -7.43 -3.00
N PRO A 77 -9.49 -6.37 -3.68
CA PRO A 77 -10.72 -6.45 -4.47
C PRO A 77 -10.53 -7.23 -5.78
N ALA A 78 -9.34 -7.26 -6.36
CA ALA A 78 -9.07 -7.97 -7.61
C ALA A 78 -8.84 -9.47 -7.36
N ALA A 79 -9.85 -10.29 -7.64
CA ALA A 79 -9.79 -11.74 -7.45
C ALA A 79 -8.53 -12.38 -8.07
N PRO A 80 -8.11 -12.04 -9.32
CA PRO A 80 -6.90 -12.64 -9.91
C PRO A 80 -5.62 -12.32 -9.14
N MET A 81 -5.51 -11.13 -8.52
CA MET A 81 -4.38 -10.76 -7.69
C MET A 81 -4.37 -11.55 -6.38
N LEU A 82 -5.53 -11.63 -5.71
CA LEU A 82 -5.68 -12.36 -4.46
C LEU A 82 -5.45 -13.88 -4.65
N ASP A 83 -5.84 -14.45 -5.80
CA ASP A 83 -5.58 -15.85 -6.12
C ASP A 83 -4.07 -16.14 -6.21
N ILE A 84 -3.30 -15.23 -6.84
CA ILE A 84 -1.83 -15.33 -6.87
C ILE A 84 -1.25 -15.20 -5.45
N CYS A 85 -1.77 -14.28 -4.64
CA CYS A 85 -1.35 -14.12 -3.24
C CYS A 85 -1.57 -15.42 -2.45
N ARG A 86 -2.74 -16.05 -2.59
CA ARG A 86 -3.08 -17.31 -1.93
C ARG A 86 -2.17 -18.45 -2.39
N GLN A 87 -1.99 -18.61 -3.71
CA GLN A 87 -1.09 -19.63 -4.25
C GLN A 87 0.33 -19.48 -3.69
N ARG A 88 0.88 -18.28 -3.64
CA ARG A 88 2.21 -18.04 -3.07
C ARG A 88 2.29 -18.34 -1.59
N ALA A 89 1.25 -17.99 -0.84
CA ALA A 89 1.19 -18.32 0.58
C ALA A 89 1.19 -19.84 0.82
N GLU A 90 0.53 -20.61 -0.05
CA GLU A 90 0.57 -22.07 -0.05
C GLU A 90 1.96 -22.60 -0.40
N GLU A 91 2.56 -22.11 -1.49
CA GLU A 91 3.90 -22.49 -1.94
C GLU A 91 4.99 -22.19 -0.88
N CYS A 92 4.83 -21.10 -0.12
CA CYS A 92 5.73 -20.72 0.97
C CYS A 92 5.39 -21.37 2.33
N GLY A 93 4.34 -22.19 2.41
CA GLY A 93 3.93 -22.88 3.65
C GLY A 93 3.36 -21.96 4.74
N ILE A 94 2.87 -20.77 4.38
CA ILE A 94 2.34 -19.78 5.32
C ILE A 94 0.82 -19.60 5.27
N ALA A 95 0.12 -20.30 4.37
CA ALA A 95 -1.32 -20.12 4.14
C ALA A 95 -2.16 -20.32 5.41
N SER A 96 -1.75 -21.20 6.33
CA SER A 96 -2.45 -21.44 7.62
C SER A 96 -2.43 -20.21 8.55
N ARG A 97 -1.56 -19.23 8.31
CA ARG A 97 -1.46 -17.97 9.05
C ARG A 97 -2.09 -16.78 8.31
N CYS A 98 -2.73 -17.04 7.17
CA CYS A 98 -3.28 -16.02 6.30
C CYS A 98 -4.79 -16.16 6.16
N THR A 99 -5.51 -15.05 6.35
CA THR A 99 -6.91 -14.90 5.96
C THR A 99 -6.97 -14.06 4.69
N PHE A 100 -7.70 -14.54 3.67
CA PHE A 100 -7.82 -13.86 2.39
C PHE A 100 -9.24 -13.33 2.21
N HIS A 101 -9.40 -12.02 2.16
CA HIS A 101 -10.66 -11.33 1.96
C HIS A 101 -10.70 -10.71 0.55
N GLN A 102 -11.55 -11.27 -0.32
CA GLN A 102 -11.81 -10.69 -1.62
C GLN A 102 -12.85 -9.59 -1.48
N GLY A 103 -12.42 -8.34 -1.58
CA GLY A 103 -13.29 -7.18 -1.46
C GLY A 103 -12.52 -5.94 -1.03
N TYR A 104 -13.27 -4.88 -0.82
CA TYR A 104 -12.74 -3.63 -0.29
C TYR A 104 -12.70 -3.68 1.25
N LEU A 105 -11.94 -2.77 1.84
CA LEU A 105 -11.74 -2.71 3.28
C LEU A 105 -13.06 -2.55 4.06
N ASP A 106 -14.03 -1.82 3.53
CA ASP A 106 -15.34 -1.61 4.14
C ASP A 106 -16.17 -2.88 4.24
N SER A 107 -15.94 -3.86 3.35
CA SER A 107 -16.59 -5.17 3.37
C SER A 107 -15.92 -6.19 4.31
N LEU A 108 -14.71 -5.87 4.84
CA LEU A 108 -14.05 -6.74 5.81
C LEU A 108 -14.82 -6.70 7.15
N PRO A 109 -15.28 -7.83 7.68
CA PRO A 109 -15.96 -7.86 8.99
C PRO A 109 -15.12 -7.24 10.10
N ALA A 110 -15.76 -6.49 10.97
CA ALA A 110 -15.14 -5.89 12.16
C ALA A 110 -14.98 -6.95 13.26
N SER A 111 -14.06 -7.88 13.10
CA SER A 111 -13.93 -9.02 14.01
C SER A 111 -12.74 -8.93 14.97
N HIS A 112 -11.66 -8.27 14.59
CA HIS A 112 -10.42 -8.23 15.38
C HIS A 112 -9.68 -6.90 15.15
N SER A 113 -9.00 -6.43 16.20
CA SER A 113 -8.03 -5.34 16.07
C SER A 113 -6.69 -5.89 15.59
N PHE A 114 -5.99 -5.12 14.75
CA PHE A 114 -4.68 -5.46 14.21
C PHE A 114 -3.60 -4.64 14.91
N ASP A 115 -2.41 -5.23 15.03
CA ASP A 115 -1.25 -4.55 15.61
C ASP A 115 -0.59 -3.61 14.60
N ALA A 116 -0.68 -3.94 13.31
CA ALA A 116 -0.29 -3.05 12.22
C ALA A 116 -1.16 -3.24 10.98
N ALA A 117 -1.18 -2.21 10.14
CA ALA A 117 -1.67 -2.27 8.78
C ALA A 117 -0.60 -1.80 7.79
N THR A 118 -0.48 -2.49 6.66
CA THR A 118 0.28 -2.04 5.50
C THR A 118 -0.67 -1.65 4.38
N CYS A 119 -0.32 -0.58 3.64
CA CYS A 119 -1.11 -0.06 2.53
C CYS A 119 -0.15 0.51 1.49
N LEU A 120 0.33 -0.33 0.57
CA LEU A 120 1.41 0.02 -0.34
C LEU A 120 0.90 0.25 -1.76
N LEU A 121 1.04 1.49 -2.26
CA LEU A 121 0.63 1.92 -3.60
C LEU A 121 -0.87 1.75 -3.86
N VAL A 122 -1.70 2.08 -2.86
CA VAL A 122 -3.17 1.91 -2.90
C VAL A 122 -3.89 3.23 -2.70
N SER A 123 -3.49 4.03 -1.70
CA SER A 123 -4.30 5.18 -1.29
C SER A 123 -4.37 6.28 -2.36
N HIS A 124 -3.41 6.30 -3.28
CA HIS A 124 -3.41 7.24 -4.42
C HIS A 124 -4.49 6.95 -5.48
N PHE A 125 -5.21 5.84 -5.40
CA PHE A 125 -6.39 5.60 -6.25
C PHE A 125 -7.63 6.39 -5.80
N PHE A 126 -7.62 6.94 -4.59
CA PHE A 126 -8.67 7.82 -4.12
C PHE A 126 -8.40 9.26 -4.58
N MET A 127 -9.02 9.67 -5.68
CA MET A 127 -8.84 11.00 -6.29
C MET A 127 -9.35 12.15 -5.40
N GLN A 128 -10.34 11.89 -4.56
CA GLN A 128 -10.92 12.87 -3.64
C GLN A 128 -10.28 12.72 -2.27
N GLN A 129 -9.75 13.82 -1.73
CA GLN A 129 -9.05 13.82 -0.43
C GLN A 129 -9.94 13.32 0.72
N ASP A 130 -11.24 13.68 0.73
CA ASP A 130 -12.16 13.22 1.78
C ASP A 130 -12.38 11.70 1.72
N ARG A 131 -12.43 11.11 0.52
CA ARG A 131 -12.49 9.64 0.37
C ARG A 131 -11.19 8.97 0.85
N ARG A 132 -10.04 9.57 0.51
CA ARG A 132 -8.73 9.08 0.96
C ARG A 132 -8.60 9.19 2.49
N ARG A 133 -9.09 10.29 3.09
CA ARG A 133 -9.18 10.45 4.56
C ARG A 133 -10.08 9.38 5.17
N ASN A 134 -11.28 9.18 4.64
CA ASN A 134 -12.19 8.14 5.12
C ASN A 134 -11.58 6.73 5.02
N PHE A 135 -10.86 6.44 3.96
CA PHE A 135 -10.14 5.18 3.77
C PHE A 135 -9.08 4.96 4.88
N PHE A 136 -8.24 5.94 5.17
CA PHE A 136 -7.29 5.85 6.29
C PHE A 136 -7.99 5.77 7.65
N SER A 137 -9.11 6.47 7.85
CA SER A 137 -9.91 6.36 9.08
C SER A 137 -10.49 4.95 9.27
N GLN A 138 -10.86 4.28 8.19
CA GLN A 138 -11.28 2.88 8.24
C GLN A 138 -10.12 1.94 8.62
N ILE A 139 -8.90 2.21 8.17
CA ILE A 139 -7.71 1.47 8.63
C ILE A 139 -7.50 1.73 10.12
N ALA A 140 -7.50 3.00 10.55
CA ALA A 140 -7.30 3.38 11.94
C ALA A 140 -8.30 2.68 12.88
N SER A 141 -9.59 2.60 12.49
CA SER A 141 -10.63 1.96 13.28
C SER A 141 -10.40 0.45 13.51
N ARG A 142 -9.61 -0.20 12.68
CA ARG A 142 -9.28 -1.63 12.75
C ARG A 142 -7.97 -1.94 13.49
N LEU A 143 -7.18 -0.92 13.78
CA LEU A 143 -5.93 -1.10 14.53
C LEU A 143 -6.17 -1.10 16.04
N CYS A 144 -5.31 -1.76 16.79
CA CYS A 144 -5.19 -1.56 18.24
C CYS A 144 -4.77 -0.11 18.56
N PRO A 145 -5.04 0.42 19.75
CA PRO A 145 -4.42 1.67 20.21
C PRO A 145 -2.89 1.60 20.07
N ASN A 146 -2.28 2.65 19.52
CA ASN A 146 -0.85 2.69 19.16
C ASN A 146 -0.40 1.69 18.07
N GLY A 147 -1.34 0.99 17.40
CA GLY A 147 -1.03 0.13 16.26
C GLY A 147 -0.44 0.92 15.10
N TYR A 148 0.40 0.29 14.31
CA TYR A 148 1.12 0.94 13.22
C TYR A 148 0.31 0.98 11.92
N LEU A 149 0.36 2.10 11.23
CA LEU A 149 0.15 2.20 9.79
C LEU A 149 1.51 2.29 9.11
N VAL A 150 1.73 1.49 8.06
CA VAL A 150 2.81 1.70 7.09
C VAL A 150 2.18 1.87 5.72
N THR A 151 2.43 3.01 5.08
CA THR A 151 1.87 3.32 3.76
C THR A 151 2.92 3.82 2.81
N ALA A 152 2.75 3.53 1.52
CA ALA A 152 3.58 4.08 0.44
C ALA A 152 2.69 4.48 -0.72
N ASP A 153 3.01 5.63 -1.34
CA ASP A 153 2.24 6.16 -2.46
C ASP A 153 3.14 6.87 -3.48
N ILE A 154 2.59 7.10 -4.68
CA ILE A 154 3.18 7.99 -5.67
C ILE A 154 2.82 9.42 -5.27
N VAL A 155 3.84 10.22 -5.01
CA VAL A 155 3.70 11.53 -4.35
C VAL A 155 4.66 12.54 -4.98
N SER A 156 4.17 13.72 -5.27
CA SER A 156 4.96 14.89 -5.66
C SER A 156 4.07 16.12 -5.75
N ASP A 157 4.68 17.31 -5.71
CA ASP A 157 4.02 18.52 -6.16
C ASP A 157 4.20 18.67 -7.68
N MET A 158 3.16 18.34 -8.44
CA MET A 158 3.18 18.33 -9.90
C MET A 158 3.39 19.71 -10.54
N SER A 159 3.24 20.79 -9.78
CA SER A 159 3.45 22.16 -10.26
C SER A 159 4.93 22.57 -10.31
N THR A 160 5.84 21.78 -9.71
CA THR A 160 7.23 22.14 -9.51
C THR A 160 8.15 21.66 -10.64
N SER A 161 9.27 22.35 -10.83
CA SER A 161 10.36 21.89 -11.71
C SER A 161 11.03 20.61 -11.19
N ALA A 162 11.00 20.38 -9.88
CA ALA A 162 11.48 19.14 -9.25
C ALA A 162 10.66 17.94 -9.73
N TYR A 163 9.32 18.06 -9.76
CA TYR A 163 8.46 17.01 -10.33
C TYR A 163 8.79 16.75 -11.80
N GLN A 164 8.96 17.79 -12.61
CA GLN A 164 9.31 17.63 -14.03
C GLN A 164 10.59 16.81 -14.19
N SER A 165 11.65 17.16 -13.43
CA SER A 165 12.91 16.43 -13.44
C SER A 165 12.77 14.97 -12.97
N LEU A 166 12.08 14.74 -11.84
CA LEU A 166 11.85 13.39 -11.30
C LEU A 166 10.98 12.54 -12.23
N SER A 167 9.99 13.14 -12.88
CA SER A 167 9.11 12.46 -13.85
C SER A 167 9.89 11.91 -15.04
N GLU A 168 10.88 12.64 -15.55
CA GLU A 168 11.77 12.16 -16.61
C GLU A 168 12.65 10.98 -16.16
N VAL A 169 13.16 11.03 -14.92
CA VAL A 169 13.90 9.88 -14.34
C VAL A 169 12.99 8.68 -14.16
N TRP A 170 11.74 8.91 -13.69
CA TRP A 170 10.73 7.90 -13.51
C TRP A 170 10.39 7.18 -14.82
N LEU A 171 10.20 7.92 -15.91
CA LEU A 171 9.98 7.34 -17.23
C LEU A 171 11.17 6.48 -17.71
N ARG A 172 12.41 6.94 -17.49
CA ARG A 172 13.61 6.14 -17.81
C ARG A 172 13.63 4.83 -17.04
N MET A 173 13.26 4.87 -15.76
CA MET A 173 13.15 3.69 -14.90
C MET A 173 12.06 2.71 -15.40
N LEU A 174 10.88 3.20 -15.77
CA LEU A 174 9.82 2.38 -16.34
C LEU A 174 10.25 1.71 -17.65
N ARG A 175 10.97 2.43 -18.52
CA ARG A 175 11.54 1.86 -19.76
C ARG A 175 12.62 0.82 -19.45
N TYR A 176 13.44 1.01 -18.42
CA TYR A 176 14.41 0.02 -17.96
C TYR A 176 13.73 -1.29 -17.52
N SER A 177 12.51 -1.22 -16.99
CA SER A 177 11.70 -2.41 -16.66
C SER A 177 11.07 -3.10 -17.88
N GLU A 178 11.49 -2.72 -19.11
CA GLU A 178 10.96 -3.24 -20.39
C GLU A 178 9.49 -2.83 -20.66
N MET A 179 8.99 -1.84 -19.94
CA MET A 179 7.70 -1.25 -20.27
C MET A 179 7.80 -0.52 -21.62
N PRO A 180 6.91 -0.79 -22.58
CA PRO A 180 6.88 -0.06 -23.85
C PRO A 180 6.77 1.45 -23.60
N ALA A 181 7.46 2.26 -24.43
CA ALA A 181 7.51 3.70 -24.24
C ALA A 181 6.11 4.33 -24.23
N GLU A 182 5.22 3.87 -25.11
CA GLU A 182 3.82 4.33 -25.16
C GLU A 182 3.06 4.01 -23.86
N GLU A 183 3.31 2.82 -23.27
CA GLU A 183 2.68 2.42 -22.02
C GLU A 183 3.23 3.24 -20.85
N ALA A 184 4.53 3.52 -20.79
CA ALA A 184 5.14 4.36 -19.79
C ALA A 184 4.58 5.80 -19.84
N GLU A 185 4.35 6.34 -21.06
CA GLU A 185 3.70 7.64 -21.21
C GLU A 185 2.22 7.61 -20.80
N LYS A 186 1.48 6.56 -21.11
CA LYS A 186 0.10 6.37 -20.62
C LYS A 186 0.06 6.31 -19.09
N PHE A 187 1.05 5.65 -18.48
CA PHE A 187 1.18 5.57 -17.04
C PHE A 187 1.40 6.96 -16.42
N ARG A 188 2.34 7.74 -16.98
CA ARG A 188 2.54 9.14 -16.58
C ARG A 188 1.29 10.00 -16.78
N ALA A 189 0.61 9.85 -17.91
CA ALA A 189 -0.62 10.60 -18.24
C ALA A 189 -1.82 10.25 -17.33
N SER A 190 -1.76 9.17 -16.56
CA SER A 190 -2.77 8.83 -15.55
C SER A 190 -2.64 9.65 -14.26
N TYR A 191 -1.47 10.26 -14.02
CA TYR A 191 -1.23 11.07 -12.83
C TYR A 191 -2.06 12.34 -12.84
N GLY A 192 -2.72 12.63 -11.73
CA GLY A 192 -3.70 13.71 -11.60
C GLY A 192 -5.08 13.41 -12.21
N ARG A 193 -5.24 12.32 -12.97
CA ARG A 193 -6.51 11.91 -13.58
C ARG A 193 -7.08 10.63 -12.95
N ASP A 194 -6.26 9.57 -12.84
CA ASP A 194 -6.65 8.26 -12.31
C ASP A 194 -5.84 7.89 -11.05
N VAL A 195 -4.72 8.58 -10.84
CA VAL A 195 -3.81 8.45 -9.70
C VAL A 195 -3.62 9.83 -9.08
N ALA A 196 -4.04 9.99 -7.84
CA ALA A 196 -3.92 11.24 -7.09
C ALA A 196 -2.47 11.44 -6.61
N VAL A 197 -1.68 12.15 -7.41
CA VAL A 197 -0.33 12.57 -7.04
C VAL A 197 -0.44 13.90 -6.30
N LEU A 198 -0.29 13.86 -4.98
CA LEU A 198 -0.39 15.02 -4.09
C LEU A 198 1.00 15.41 -3.56
N PRO A 199 1.20 16.67 -3.14
CA PRO A 199 2.38 17.07 -2.37
C PRO A 199 2.55 16.23 -1.10
N PRO A 200 3.80 15.93 -0.66
CA PRO A 200 4.06 15.10 0.53
C PRO A 200 3.31 15.59 1.78
N LEU A 201 3.34 16.89 2.06
CA LEU A 201 2.67 17.47 3.24
C LEU A 201 1.15 17.32 3.21
N GLU A 202 0.53 17.27 2.03
CA GLU A 202 -0.91 17.00 1.91
C GLU A 202 -1.23 15.55 2.27
N VAL A 203 -0.42 14.59 1.80
CA VAL A 203 -0.58 13.17 2.17
C VAL A 203 -0.40 12.99 3.68
N GLU A 204 0.62 13.60 4.27
CA GLU A 204 0.86 13.59 5.71
C GLU A 204 -0.33 14.16 6.49
N SER A 205 -0.88 15.30 6.03
CA SER A 205 -2.07 15.91 6.63
C SER A 205 -3.30 15.02 6.55
N ILE A 206 -3.50 14.33 5.42
CA ILE A 206 -4.58 13.36 5.25
C ILE A 206 -4.44 12.22 6.26
N ILE A 207 -3.25 11.62 6.39
CA ILE A 207 -2.99 10.52 7.33
C ILE A 207 -3.23 10.99 8.77
N ALA A 208 -2.61 12.11 9.19
CA ALA A 208 -2.73 12.64 10.56
C ALA A 208 -4.18 12.96 10.92
N SER A 209 -4.97 13.54 9.98
CA SER A 209 -6.38 13.84 10.22
C SER A 209 -7.31 12.62 10.19
N SER A 210 -6.77 11.42 9.94
CA SER A 210 -7.51 10.17 9.84
C SER A 210 -7.43 9.27 11.09
N GLY A 211 -6.94 9.81 12.22
CA GLY A 211 -6.82 9.06 13.47
C GLY A 211 -5.43 8.48 13.72
N PHE A 212 -4.41 9.06 13.08
CA PHE A 212 -3.00 8.75 13.29
C PHE A 212 -2.25 9.95 13.89
N ASP A 213 -1.09 9.69 14.48
CA ASP A 213 -0.13 10.73 14.86
C ASP A 213 0.59 11.30 13.60
N THR A 214 1.57 12.18 13.82
CA THR A 214 2.34 12.76 12.72
C THR A 214 3.09 11.66 11.97
N PRO A 215 2.81 11.48 10.65
CA PRO A 215 3.49 10.48 9.85
C PRO A 215 4.98 10.76 9.74
N VAL A 216 5.79 9.71 9.82
CA VAL A 216 7.24 9.78 9.67
C VAL A 216 7.64 9.23 8.31
N LEU A 217 8.19 10.08 7.46
CA LEU A 217 8.77 9.67 6.16
C LEU A 217 10.04 8.86 6.43
N PHE A 218 10.07 7.59 6.02
CA PHE A 218 11.24 6.72 6.23
C PHE A 218 11.91 6.25 4.94
N LEU A 219 11.23 6.42 3.79
CA LEU A 219 11.79 6.10 2.48
C LEU A 219 11.24 7.04 1.42
N GLN A 220 12.12 7.51 0.55
CA GLN A 220 11.76 8.14 -0.72
C GLN A 220 12.60 7.55 -1.84
N THR A 221 11.95 7.04 -2.87
CA THR A 221 12.59 6.59 -4.11
C THR A 221 11.89 7.20 -5.30
N LEU A 222 12.51 8.24 -5.89
CA LEU A 222 11.90 9.04 -6.96
C LEU A 222 10.53 9.60 -6.54
N LEU A 223 9.45 9.13 -7.17
CA LEU A 223 8.07 9.55 -6.87
C LEU A 223 7.40 8.70 -5.77
N VAL A 224 7.99 7.58 -5.35
CA VAL A 224 7.42 6.76 -4.27
C VAL A 224 7.94 7.26 -2.94
N HIS A 225 7.03 7.65 -2.06
CA HIS A 225 7.30 8.00 -0.66
C HIS A 225 6.61 7.01 0.26
N ALA A 226 7.27 6.66 1.37
CA ALA A 226 6.72 5.75 2.36
C ALA A 226 6.80 6.34 3.77
N TRP A 227 5.69 6.22 4.49
CA TRP A 227 5.53 6.71 5.86
C TRP A 227 5.10 5.59 6.79
N TYR A 228 5.43 5.75 8.06
CA TYR A 228 4.71 5.08 9.14
C TYR A 228 4.10 6.10 10.09
N ALA A 229 3.02 5.71 10.75
CA ALA A 229 2.33 6.47 11.79
C ALA A 229 1.72 5.51 12.80
N ARG A 230 1.39 5.99 14.00
CA ARG A 230 0.69 5.21 15.01
C ARG A 230 -0.75 5.68 15.15
N ARG A 231 -1.66 4.73 15.32
CA ARG A 231 -3.04 5.07 15.68
C ARG A 231 -3.06 5.88 16.99
N THR A 232 -3.66 7.06 16.95
CA THR A 232 -3.89 7.85 18.16
C THR A 232 -4.91 7.12 19.05
N PRO A 233 -4.66 7.00 20.37
CA PRO A 233 -5.67 6.52 21.29
C PRO A 233 -6.94 7.38 21.19
N PRO A 234 -8.14 6.80 21.39
CA PRO A 234 -9.33 7.62 21.52
C PRO A 234 -9.09 8.66 22.62
N SER A 235 -9.44 9.93 22.36
CA SER A 235 -9.40 10.96 23.37
C SER A 235 -10.25 10.48 24.55
N LEU A 236 -9.67 10.39 25.75
CA LEU A 236 -10.44 10.22 26.94
C LEU A 236 -11.29 11.50 27.06
N GLU A 237 -12.57 11.42 26.73
CA GLU A 237 -13.51 12.48 27.08
C GLU A 237 -13.49 12.58 28.61
N VAL A 238 -12.97 13.71 29.10
CA VAL A 238 -12.95 14.09 30.53
C VAL A 238 -14.28 14.71 30.87
#